data_51e69382af8f2d8a807f939ddaeace56
#
_entry.id   51e69382af8f2d8a807f939ddaeace56
#
_cell.length_a   1.000
_cell.length_b   1.000
_cell.length_c   1.000
_cell.angle_alpha   90.00
_cell.angle_beta   90.00
_cell.angle_gamma   90.00
#
_symmetry.space_group_name_H-M   'P 1'
#
loop_
_entity.id
_entity.type
_entity.pdbx_description
1 polymer ?
#
loop_
_entity_poly.entity_id
_entity_poly.type
_entity_poly.pdbx_seq_one_letter_code
_entity_poly.pdbx_strand_id
1 'polypeptide(L)'
;TTSAANFIKSITIPLTATPGNTRMRIISKFGGYPNPCESFATGEVEDYTINILPALASATTQEFEMLVFPNPASTQLQVKYSHSTGDGVSIDVFDLTGKQYFAEKINAQSGSIEINLTGLSSGIYLIKITQENGNSSIKHFVKM
;
A
#
# COMPACT_ATOMS: atom_id res chain seq x y z
N THR A 1 -18.82 28.81 34.80
CA THR A 1 -18.80 27.90 33.65
C THR A 1 -17.36 27.75 33.18
N THR A 2 -16.68 26.68 33.63
CA THR A 2 -15.34 26.29 33.17
C THR A 2 -15.49 25.77 31.73
N SER A 3 -14.92 26.48 30.77
CA SER A 3 -14.78 26.01 29.40
C SER A 3 -13.77 24.86 29.40
N ALA A 4 -14.21 23.67 29.04
CA ALA A 4 -13.29 22.54 28.80
C ALA A 4 -12.42 22.89 27.60
N ALA A 5 -11.13 23.06 27.82
CA ALA A 5 -10.18 23.27 26.71
C ALA A 5 -9.81 21.91 26.12
N ASN A 6 -10.16 21.67 24.86
CA ASN A 6 -9.70 20.51 24.12
C ASN A 6 -8.22 20.72 23.75
N PHE A 7 -7.38 19.77 24.17
CA PHE A 7 -5.97 19.77 23.85
C PHE A 7 -5.68 18.57 22.91
N ILE A 8 -5.09 18.86 21.77
CA ILE A 8 -4.69 17.82 20.80
C ILE A 8 -3.17 17.85 20.66
N LYS A 9 -2.54 16.72 20.89
CA LYS A 9 -1.09 16.53 20.71
C LYS A 9 -0.81 15.25 19.95
N SER A 10 0.02 15.34 18.90
CA SER A 10 0.52 14.18 18.18
C SER A 10 1.70 13.57 18.93
N ILE A 11 1.68 12.25 19.08
CA ILE A 11 2.75 11.46 19.68
C ILE A 11 3.29 10.51 18.62
N THR A 12 4.59 10.55 18.36
CA THR A 12 5.25 9.62 17.45
C THR A 12 5.73 8.41 18.22
N ILE A 13 5.25 7.23 17.84
CA ILE A 13 5.74 5.96 18.39
C ILE A 13 7.02 5.58 17.63
N PRO A 14 8.15 5.34 18.31
CA PRO A 14 9.38 4.91 17.66
C PRO A 14 9.21 3.57 16.94
N LEU A 15 9.86 3.39 15.80
CA LEU A 15 9.84 2.11 15.07
C LEU A 15 10.45 0.94 15.87
N THR A 16 11.26 1.25 16.88
CA THR A 16 11.86 0.29 17.80
C THR A 16 10.95 -0.08 18.98
N ALA A 17 9.75 0.50 19.06
CA ALA A 17 8.82 0.19 20.14
C ALA A 17 8.37 -1.27 20.04
N THR A 18 8.39 -1.99 21.14
CA THR A 18 7.93 -3.37 21.22
C THR A 18 6.41 -3.41 21.04
N PRO A 19 5.88 -4.21 20.08
CA PRO A 19 4.44 -4.39 19.95
C PRO A 19 3.81 -4.98 21.21
N GLY A 20 2.57 -4.59 21.48
CA GLY A 20 1.79 -5.09 22.61
C GLY A 20 1.15 -3.98 23.43
N ASN A 21 0.54 -4.37 24.53
CA ASN A 21 -0.10 -3.42 25.43
C ASN A 21 0.97 -2.70 26.26
N THR A 22 0.86 -1.37 26.30
CA THR A 22 1.67 -0.51 27.17
C THR A 22 0.80 0.53 27.84
N ARG A 23 1.35 1.20 28.85
CA ARG A 23 0.65 2.23 29.59
C ARG A 23 1.10 3.61 29.13
N MET A 24 0.14 4.48 28.84
CA MET A 24 0.34 5.89 28.60
C MET A 24 -0.21 6.66 29.79
N ARG A 25 0.61 7.53 30.38
CA ARG A 25 0.21 8.39 31.48
C ARG A 25 0.10 9.83 31.03
N ILE A 26 -1.01 10.46 31.35
CA ILE A 26 -1.25 11.88 31.12
C ILE A 26 -1.31 12.54 32.50
N ILE A 27 -0.54 13.59 32.69
CA ILE A 27 -0.48 14.34 33.93
C ILE A 27 -0.80 15.79 33.62
N SER A 28 -1.78 16.33 34.34
CA SER A 28 -2.08 17.76 34.38
C SER A 28 -1.84 18.28 35.78
N LYS A 29 -0.92 19.23 35.99
CA LYS A 29 -0.68 19.83 37.29
C LYS A 29 -0.52 21.34 37.17
N PHE A 30 -0.83 22.02 38.26
CA PHE A 30 -0.57 23.45 38.37
C PHE A 30 0.89 23.70 38.82
N GLY A 31 1.57 24.64 38.16
CA GLY A 31 2.89 25.11 38.62
C GLY A 31 4.08 24.30 38.11
N GLY A 32 4.22 24.12 36.78
CA GLY A 32 5.41 23.56 36.13
C GLY A 32 5.22 22.20 35.47
N TYR A 33 6.30 21.66 34.96
CA TYR A 33 6.26 20.35 34.26
C TYR A 33 6.31 19.20 35.27
N PRO A 34 5.39 18.24 35.20
CA PRO A 34 5.37 17.09 36.10
C PRO A 34 6.48 16.08 35.79
N ASN A 35 7.04 15.48 36.84
CA ASN A 35 7.85 14.29 36.73
C ASN A 35 6.91 13.06 36.71
N PRO A 36 7.15 12.00 35.92
CA PRO A 36 6.25 10.85 35.79
C PRO A 36 5.87 10.14 37.11
N CYS A 37 6.68 10.25 38.14
CA CYS A 37 6.51 9.58 39.44
C CYS A 37 6.41 10.53 40.63
N GLU A 38 6.16 11.82 40.43
CA GLU A 38 6.06 12.77 41.56
C GLU A 38 4.64 12.81 42.14
N SER A 39 4.57 13.17 43.43
CA SER A 39 3.31 13.52 44.10
C SER A 39 3.11 15.04 44.08
N PHE A 40 1.92 15.48 43.75
CA PHE A 40 1.57 16.90 43.74
C PHE A 40 0.22 17.16 44.40
N ALA A 41 0.04 18.34 44.95
CA ALA A 41 -1.16 18.70 45.73
C ALA A 41 -2.35 19.08 44.83
N THR A 42 -2.10 19.56 43.60
CA THR A 42 -3.14 20.06 42.70
C THR A 42 -2.84 19.60 41.28
N GLY A 43 -3.73 18.80 40.73
CA GLY A 43 -3.60 18.25 39.39
C GLY A 43 -4.35 16.94 39.22
N GLU A 44 -4.18 16.30 38.09
CA GLU A 44 -4.84 15.06 37.72
C GLU A 44 -3.86 14.13 37.00
N VAL A 45 -3.97 12.84 37.26
CA VAL A 45 -3.18 11.78 36.61
C VAL A 45 -4.13 10.77 36.02
N GLU A 46 -4.00 10.52 34.76
CA GLU A 46 -4.78 9.49 34.05
C GLU A 46 -3.86 8.47 33.34
N ASP A 47 -4.14 7.21 33.57
CA ASP A 47 -3.43 6.10 32.95
C ASP A 47 -4.30 5.42 31.90
N TYR A 48 -3.81 5.35 30.68
CA TYR A 48 -4.46 4.68 29.56
C TYR A 48 -3.67 3.44 29.11
N THR A 49 -4.38 2.37 28.83
CA THR A 49 -3.76 1.24 28.12
C THR A 49 -3.83 1.51 26.62
N ILE A 50 -2.67 1.57 25.97
CA ILE A 50 -2.57 1.65 24.50
C ILE A 50 -1.99 0.34 23.96
N ASN A 51 -2.50 -0.11 22.83
CA ASN A 51 -1.97 -1.26 22.12
C ASN A 51 -1.06 -0.76 20.99
N ILE A 52 0.25 -1.04 21.10
CA ILE A 52 1.19 -0.79 20.04
C ILE A 52 1.08 -1.99 19.08
N LEU A 53 0.52 -1.75 17.92
CA LEU A 53 0.50 -2.76 16.86
C LEU A 53 1.94 -2.97 16.36
N PRO A 54 2.30 -4.22 15.95
CA PRO A 54 3.54 -4.40 15.22
C PRO A 54 3.53 -3.36 14.10
N ALA A 55 4.64 -2.62 13.94
CA ALA A 55 4.84 -1.91 12.70
C ALA A 55 4.64 -2.99 11.64
N LEU A 56 3.50 -2.97 10.95
CA LEU A 56 3.45 -3.57 9.64
C LEU A 56 4.67 -2.97 8.99
N ALA A 57 5.73 -3.80 8.80
CA ALA A 57 6.77 -3.41 7.87
C ALA A 57 5.93 -2.86 6.73
N SER A 58 5.98 -1.55 6.56
CA SER A 58 5.43 -0.94 5.37
C SER A 58 6.25 -1.70 4.35
N ALA A 59 5.72 -2.82 3.87
CA ALA A 59 6.05 -3.25 2.57
C ALA A 59 5.84 -1.93 1.84
N THR A 60 6.94 -1.23 1.54
CA THR A 60 6.91 -0.19 0.56
C THR A 60 6.05 -0.87 -0.48
N THR A 61 4.79 -0.45 -0.56
CA THR A 61 3.96 -0.80 -1.68
C THR A 61 4.75 -0.16 -2.79
N GLN A 62 5.69 -0.96 -3.32
CA GLN A 62 6.40 -0.58 -4.51
C GLN A 62 5.25 -0.33 -5.44
N GLU A 63 5.00 0.96 -5.68
CA GLU A 63 3.89 1.37 -6.53
C GLU A 63 4.16 0.73 -7.88
N PHE A 64 3.55 -0.43 -8.03
CA PHE A 64 3.51 -1.11 -9.30
C PHE A 64 2.31 -0.54 -10.03
N GLU A 65 2.56 0.46 -10.84
CA GLU A 65 1.53 1.02 -11.69
C GLU A 65 1.43 0.24 -12.99
N MET A 66 0.22 -0.16 -13.33
CA MET A 66 -0.12 -0.73 -14.63
C MET A 66 -1.34 0.00 -15.19
N LEU A 67 -1.19 0.54 -16.40
CA LEU A 67 -2.29 1.13 -17.17
C LEU A 67 -2.49 0.30 -18.42
N VAL A 68 -3.75 -0.04 -18.70
CA VAL A 68 -4.15 -0.87 -19.84
C VAL A 68 -5.19 -0.10 -20.65
N PHE A 69 -4.89 0.17 -21.92
CA PHE A 69 -5.77 0.94 -22.79
C PHE A 69 -5.55 0.65 -24.29
N PRO A 70 -6.56 0.89 -25.15
CA PRO A 70 -7.93 1.19 -24.77
C PRO A 70 -8.62 0.00 -24.08
N ASN A 71 -9.64 0.26 -23.31
CA ASN A 71 -10.49 -0.78 -22.77
C ASN A 71 -11.95 -0.29 -22.84
N PRO A 72 -12.78 -0.85 -23.72
CA PRO A 72 -12.57 -2.01 -24.60
C PRO A 72 -11.52 -1.79 -25.70
N ALA A 73 -10.89 -2.90 -26.14
CA ALA A 73 -9.87 -2.94 -27.18
C ALA A 73 -10.34 -3.77 -28.40
N SER A 74 -9.97 -3.35 -29.63
CA SER A 74 -10.31 -4.09 -30.84
C SER A 74 -9.14 -4.88 -31.40
N THR A 75 -8.10 -4.22 -31.89
CA THR A 75 -6.96 -4.88 -32.57
C THR A 75 -5.67 -4.83 -31.76
N GLN A 76 -5.55 -3.85 -30.89
CA GLN A 76 -4.32 -3.57 -30.15
C GLN A 76 -4.66 -3.17 -28.72
N LEU A 77 -3.77 -3.51 -27.78
CA LEU A 77 -3.81 -3.13 -26.40
C LEU A 77 -2.46 -2.54 -26.01
N GLN A 78 -2.46 -1.34 -25.45
CA GLN A 78 -1.26 -0.76 -24.86
C GLN A 78 -1.24 -1.00 -23.36
N VAL A 79 -0.09 -1.43 -22.86
CA VAL A 79 0.18 -1.65 -21.45
C VAL A 79 1.35 -0.77 -21.06
N LYS A 80 1.08 0.23 -20.23
CA LYS A 80 2.13 1.01 -19.57
C LYS A 80 2.34 0.48 -18.17
N TYR A 81 3.58 0.37 -17.75
CA TYR A 81 3.94 -0.09 -16.42
C TYR A 81 5.11 0.71 -15.86
N SER A 82 5.15 0.82 -14.55
CA SER A 82 6.30 1.33 -13.79
C SER A 82 6.41 0.62 -12.45
N HIS A 83 7.65 0.38 -12.01
CA HIS A 83 7.93 -0.20 -10.70
C HIS A 83 9.27 0.33 -10.16
N SER A 84 9.44 0.30 -8.87
CA SER A 84 10.57 0.92 -8.19
C SER A 84 11.79 0.01 -7.98
N THR A 85 11.70 -1.29 -8.31
CA THR A 85 12.82 -2.24 -8.19
C THR A 85 13.39 -2.64 -9.53
N GLY A 86 14.71 -2.79 -9.58
CA GLY A 86 15.58 -2.80 -10.74
C GLY A 86 15.53 -3.97 -11.71
N ASP A 87 14.67 -4.94 -11.50
CA ASP A 87 14.63 -6.15 -12.32
C ASP A 87 13.47 -6.12 -13.30
N GLY A 88 13.52 -6.95 -14.33
CA GLY A 88 12.52 -6.99 -15.37
C GLY A 88 11.14 -7.45 -14.91
N VAL A 89 10.20 -7.42 -15.84
CA VAL A 89 8.83 -7.90 -15.65
C VAL A 89 8.49 -8.96 -16.68
N SER A 90 7.63 -9.91 -16.33
CA SER A 90 6.90 -10.72 -17.32
C SER A 90 5.49 -10.17 -17.47
N ILE A 91 5.02 -10.07 -18.71
CA ILE A 91 3.67 -9.65 -19.07
C ILE A 91 2.98 -10.82 -19.76
N ASP A 92 1.87 -11.25 -19.19
CA ASP A 92 1.12 -12.40 -19.65
C ASP A 92 -0.36 -12.04 -19.87
N VAL A 93 -0.98 -12.57 -20.93
CA VAL A 93 -2.42 -12.42 -21.19
C VAL A 93 -3.07 -13.79 -21.20
N PHE A 94 -4.18 -13.90 -20.48
CA PHE A 94 -4.98 -15.12 -20.33
C PHE A 94 -6.46 -14.86 -20.62
N ASP A 95 -7.17 -15.88 -21.05
CA ASP A 95 -8.63 -15.89 -20.95
C ASP A 95 -9.09 -16.32 -19.56
N LEU A 96 -10.41 -16.31 -19.34
CA LEU A 96 -11.01 -16.71 -18.06
C LEU A 96 -10.85 -18.20 -17.73
N THR A 97 -10.45 -19.04 -18.70
CA THR A 97 -10.14 -20.46 -18.47
C THR A 97 -8.70 -20.68 -18.03
N GLY A 98 -7.87 -19.63 -18.06
CA GLY A 98 -6.44 -19.68 -17.76
C GLY A 98 -5.56 -20.03 -18.95
N LYS A 99 -6.11 -20.10 -20.16
CA LYS A 99 -5.31 -20.30 -21.36
C LYS A 99 -4.53 -19.04 -21.69
N GLN A 100 -3.23 -19.20 -21.86
CA GLN A 100 -2.30 -18.10 -22.17
C GLN A 100 -2.26 -17.82 -23.67
N TYR A 101 -2.34 -16.55 -24.02
CA TYR A 101 -2.32 -16.06 -25.41
C TYR A 101 -1.09 -15.19 -25.71
N PHE A 102 -0.49 -14.62 -24.69
CA PHE A 102 0.68 -13.77 -24.83
C PHE A 102 1.59 -13.94 -23.60
N ALA A 103 2.90 -13.92 -23.81
CA ALA A 103 3.91 -13.89 -22.77
C ALA A 103 5.16 -13.17 -23.29
N GLU A 104 5.63 -12.18 -22.56
CA GLU A 104 6.88 -11.48 -22.85
C GLU A 104 7.61 -11.10 -21.58
N LYS A 105 8.94 -11.23 -21.60
CA LYS A 105 9.81 -10.74 -20.52
C LYS A 105 10.52 -9.48 -20.99
N ILE A 106 10.49 -8.45 -20.16
CA ILE A 106 11.05 -7.14 -20.45
C ILE A 106 12.00 -6.75 -19.32
N ASN A 107 13.25 -6.47 -19.64
CA ASN A 107 14.26 -6.06 -18.67
C ASN A 107 14.29 -4.53 -18.55
N ALA A 108 13.21 -3.94 -18.02
CA ALA A 108 13.10 -2.51 -17.79
C ALA A 108 12.18 -2.21 -16.61
N GLN A 109 12.51 -1.18 -15.82
CA GLN A 109 11.72 -0.74 -14.66
C GLN A 109 10.41 -0.05 -15.05
N SER A 110 10.37 0.53 -16.23
CA SER A 110 9.18 1.20 -16.76
C SER A 110 9.18 1.12 -18.27
N GLY A 111 7.99 1.12 -18.84
CA GLY A 111 7.85 1.07 -20.29
C GLY A 111 6.41 1.02 -20.76
N SER A 112 6.30 0.85 -22.07
CA SER A 112 5.03 0.61 -22.74
C SER A 112 5.23 -0.48 -23.77
N ILE A 113 4.32 -1.45 -23.77
CA ILE A 113 4.26 -2.52 -24.78
C ILE A 113 2.92 -2.46 -25.48
N GLU A 114 2.94 -2.78 -26.77
CA GLU A 114 1.75 -2.95 -27.59
C GLU A 114 1.51 -4.43 -27.85
N ILE A 115 0.34 -4.91 -27.49
CA ILE A 115 -0.07 -6.31 -27.66
C ILE A 115 -1.08 -6.39 -28.80
N ASN A 116 -0.77 -7.19 -29.81
CA ASN A 116 -1.69 -7.45 -30.91
C ASN A 116 -2.78 -8.44 -30.49
N LEU A 117 -4.04 -8.04 -30.66
CA LEU A 117 -5.21 -8.82 -30.27
C LEU A 117 -5.97 -9.43 -31.44
N THR A 118 -5.47 -9.32 -32.68
CA THR A 118 -6.22 -9.73 -33.88
C THR A 118 -6.59 -11.22 -33.93
N GLY A 119 -5.84 -12.06 -33.24
CA GLY A 119 -6.13 -13.51 -33.14
C GLY A 119 -7.04 -13.91 -31.98
N LEU A 120 -7.50 -12.96 -31.17
CA LEU A 120 -8.34 -13.22 -30.01
C LEU A 120 -9.82 -13.05 -30.37
N SER A 121 -10.65 -13.95 -29.85
CA SER A 121 -12.10 -13.82 -29.92
C SER A 121 -12.60 -12.70 -29.02
N SER A 122 -13.76 -12.13 -29.34
CA SER A 122 -14.39 -11.15 -28.43
C SER A 122 -14.68 -11.78 -27.07
N GLY A 123 -14.35 -11.08 -25.99
CA GLY A 123 -14.50 -11.59 -24.63
C GLY A 123 -13.70 -10.81 -23.61
N ILE A 124 -13.71 -11.31 -22.36
CA ILE A 124 -12.94 -10.76 -21.25
C ILE A 124 -11.63 -11.52 -21.13
N TYR A 125 -10.54 -10.79 -21.00
CA TYR A 125 -9.20 -11.30 -20.81
C TYR A 125 -8.56 -10.70 -19.58
N LEU A 126 -7.62 -11.42 -19.00
CA LEU A 126 -6.78 -10.98 -17.88
C LEU A 126 -5.38 -10.69 -18.38
N ILE A 127 -4.85 -9.57 -17.99
CA ILE A 127 -3.44 -9.24 -18.15
C ILE A 127 -2.77 -9.25 -16.79
N LYS A 128 -1.69 -10.01 -16.68
CA LYS A 128 -0.89 -10.14 -15.47
C LYS A 128 0.51 -9.63 -15.76
N ILE A 129 1.01 -8.77 -14.89
CA ILE A 129 2.43 -8.41 -14.86
C ILE A 129 3.03 -8.96 -13.59
N THR A 130 4.15 -9.65 -13.71
CA THR A 130 4.88 -10.23 -12.59
C THR A 130 6.31 -9.71 -12.58
N GLN A 131 6.76 -9.19 -11.45
CA GLN A 131 8.15 -8.80 -11.20
C GLN A 131 9.00 -10.02 -10.85
N GLU A 132 10.30 -9.96 -11.01
CA GLU A 132 11.20 -11.06 -10.66
C GLU A 132 11.18 -11.40 -9.15
N ASN A 133 10.86 -10.43 -8.30
CA ASN A 133 10.67 -10.65 -6.86
C ASN A 133 9.36 -11.40 -6.50
N GLY A 134 8.53 -11.76 -7.51
CA GLY A 134 7.27 -12.47 -7.34
C GLY A 134 6.04 -11.57 -7.14
N ASN A 135 6.19 -10.26 -6.97
CA ASN A 135 5.05 -9.34 -6.91
C ASN A 135 4.34 -9.31 -8.26
N SER A 136 3.02 -9.30 -8.23
CA SER A 136 2.23 -9.26 -9.46
C SER A 136 1.03 -8.35 -9.35
N SER A 137 0.64 -7.78 -10.49
CA SER A 137 -0.59 -7.03 -10.66
C SER A 137 -1.40 -7.62 -11.80
N ILE A 138 -2.73 -7.66 -11.63
CA ILE A 138 -3.65 -8.20 -12.63
C ILE A 138 -4.70 -7.15 -12.94
N LYS A 139 -4.98 -6.96 -14.22
CA LYS A 139 -6.13 -6.19 -14.71
C LYS A 139 -6.92 -7.01 -15.72
N HIS A 140 -8.15 -6.63 -15.96
CA HIS A 140 -8.96 -7.19 -17.03
C HIS A 140 -9.15 -6.16 -18.15
N PHE A 141 -9.34 -6.64 -19.36
CA PHE A 141 -9.78 -5.84 -20.50
C PHE A 141 -10.83 -6.61 -21.31
N VAL A 142 -11.61 -5.87 -22.07
CA VAL A 142 -12.64 -6.39 -22.96
C VAL A 142 -12.13 -6.32 -24.39
N LYS A 143 -12.03 -7.46 -25.08
CA LYS A 143 -11.78 -7.56 -26.51
C LYS A 143 -13.12 -7.51 -27.26
N MET A 144 -13.26 -6.55 -28.18
CA MET A 144 -14.39 -6.44 -29.10
C MET A 144 -14.10 -7.12 -30.44
#